data_991f11301d22ea028ae289c1ff7581b3
#
_entry.id   991f11301d22ea028ae289c1ff7581b3
#
_cell.length_a   1.000
_cell.length_b   1.000
_cell.length_c   1.000
_cell.angle_alpha   90.00
_cell.angle_beta   90.00
_cell.angle_gamma   90.00
#
_symmetry.space_group_name_H-M   'P 1'
#
loop_
_entity.id
_entity.type
_entity.pdbx_description
1 polymer ?
#
loop_
_entity_poly.entity_id
_entity_poly.type
_entity_poly.pdbx_seq_one_letter_code
_entity_poly.pdbx_strand_id
1 'polypeptide(L)'
;MSRPKPTVLLEHINKKNYRSEQVLDADAIWAVFYKNKPFNLKSSNSLTNYPGPKYKKTSFSNPGHAHNLAKKLNDLFDCNDFLVIRLTTGDVVIEE
;
A
#
# COMPACT_ATOMS: atom_id res chain seq x y z
N MET A 1 -3.25 -8.76 -20.89
CA MET A 1 -1.87 -9.22 -20.74
C MET A 1 -1.63 -9.62 -19.28
N SER A 2 -1.26 -10.85 -19.04
CA SER A 2 -1.00 -11.30 -17.68
C SER A 2 0.35 -10.79 -17.18
N ARG A 3 0.41 -10.46 -15.91
CA ARG A 3 1.67 -10.07 -15.30
C ARG A 3 2.56 -11.30 -15.11
N PRO A 4 3.88 -11.15 -15.25
CA PRO A 4 4.77 -12.23 -14.85
C PRO A 4 4.57 -12.51 -13.35
N LYS A 5 4.64 -13.78 -12.99
CA LYS A 5 4.53 -14.17 -11.59
C LYS A 5 5.78 -13.73 -10.85
N PRO A 6 5.64 -13.13 -9.66
CA PRO A 6 6.81 -12.76 -8.88
C PRO A 6 7.59 -13.99 -8.44
N THR A 7 8.89 -13.82 -8.28
CA THR A 7 9.77 -14.88 -7.81
C THR A 7 9.61 -15.09 -6.31
N VAL A 8 9.48 -16.34 -5.90
CA VAL A 8 9.41 -16.68 -4.48
C VAL A 8 10.83 -16.63 -3.92
N LEU A 9 11.03 -15.78 -2.92
CA LEU A 9 12.33 -15.63 -2.25
C LEU A 9 12.46 -16.55 -1.04
N LEU A 10 11.43 -16.65 -0.24
CA LEU A 10 11.38 -17.48 0.93
C LEU A 10 10.01 -18.14 1.04
N GLU A 11 9.97 -19.34 1.58
CA GLU A 11 8.71 -20.04 1.80
C GLU A 11 8.76 -20.78 3.13
N HIS A 12 7.68 -20.70 3.89
CA HIS A 12 7.50 -21.44 5.14
C HIS A 12 6.16 -22.16 5.09
N ILE A 13 6.20 -23.46 5.31
CA ILE A 13 4.99 -24.28 5.35
C ILE A 13 4.79 -24.80 6.75
N ASN A 14 3.61 -24.52 7.33
CA ASN A 14 3.25 -25.06 8.64
C ASN A 14 2.48 -26.36 8.44
N LYS A 15 3.08 -27.48 8.82
CA LYS A 15 2.50 -28.80 8.60
C LYS A 15 1.30 -29.11 9.50
N LYS A 16 1.15 -28.37 10.59
CA LYS A 16 0.03 -28.61 11.52
C LYS A 16 -1.29 -28.10 11.00
N ASN A 17 -1.30 -26.91 10.41
CA ASN A 17 -2.52 -26.28 9.90
C ASN A 17 -2.50 -26.09 8.38
N TYR A 18 -1.50 -26.62 7.71
CA TYR A 18 -1.32 -26.55 6.24
C TYR A 18 -1.29 -25.13 5.69
N ARG A 19 -0.89 -24.17 6.53
CA ARG A 19 -0.69 -22.80 6.07
C ARG A 19 0.71 -22.63 5.52
N SER A 20 0.80 -21.87 4.44
CA SER A 20 2.09 -21.49 3.88
C SER A 20 2.22 -19.98 3.82
N GLU A 21 3.42 -19.50 4.03
CA GLU A 21 3.74 -18.08 3.83
C GLU A 21 4.89 -17.99 2.87
N GLN A 22 4.77 -17.09 1.92
CA GLN A 22 5.78 -16.87 0.90
C GLN A 22 6.20 -15.42 0.88
N VAL A 23 7.50 -15.21 0.80
CA VAL A 23 8.06 -13.87 0.54
C VAL A 23 8.37 -13.81 -0.95
N LEU A 24 7.67 -12.93 -1.64
CA LEU A 24 7.82 -12.76 -3.08
C LEU A 24 8.59 -11.48 -3.35
N ASP A 25 9.35 -11.48 -4.44
CA ASP A 25 10.07 -10.26 -4.82
C ASP A 25 9.10 -9.21 -5.33
N ALA A 26 9.53 -7.96 -5.24
CA ALA A 26 8.80 -6.81 -5.79
C ALA A 26 9.83 -5.84 -6.35
N ASP A 27 9.45 -5.16 -7.44
CA ASP A 27 10.36 -4.19 -8.07
C ASP A 27 10.56 -2.96 -7.18
N ALA A 28 9.50 -2.55 -6.50
CA ALA A 28 9.51 -1.34 -5.70
C ALA A 28 8.25 -1.28 -4.84
N ILE A 29 8.19 -0.27 -3.99
CA ILE A 29 6.96 0.10 -3.30
C ILE A 29 6.42 1.34 -3.97
N TRP A 30 5.15 1.31 -4.37
CA TRP A 30 4.48 2.48 -4.94
C TRP A 30 3.61 3.08 -3.86
N ALA A 31 3.91 4.32 -3.49
CA ALA A 31 3.20 5.03 -2.45
C ALA A 31 2.49 6.25 -3.03
N VAL A 32 1.35 6.59 -2.46
CA VAL A 32 0.66 7.82 -2.82
C VAL A 32 1.17 8.91 -1.89
N PHE A 33 1.60 10.02 -2.48
CA PHE A 33 2.08 11.19 -1.75
C PHE A 33 1.15 12.37 -2.02
N TYR A 34 1.00 13.23 -1.03
CA TYR A 34 0.23 14.46 -1.15
C TYR A 34 1.20 15.65 -1.13
N LYS A 35 1.23 16.39 -2.25
CA LYS A 35 2.15 17.55 -2.43
C LYS A 35 3.59 17.15 -2.10
N ASN A 36 4.01 15.99 -2.62
CA ASN A 36 5.37 15.43 -2.44
C ASN A 36 5.72 15.07 -1.00
N LYS A 37 4.71 14.87 -0.16
CA LYS A 37 4.92 14.45 1.23
C LYS A 37 4.10 13.22 1.55
N PRO A 38 4.60 12.31 2.39
CA PRO A 38 3.78 11.20 2.86
C PRO A 38 2.62 11.70 3.70
N PHE A 39 1.54 10.93 3.73
CA PHE A 39 0.34 11.30 4.47
C PHE A 39 -0.33 10.06 5.04
N ASN A 40 -1.24 10.29 5.98
CA ASN A 40 -2.11 9.24 6.50
C ASN A 40 -3.52 9.43 5.98
N LEU A 41 -4.16 8.33 5.62
CA LEU A 41 -5.54 8.36 5.15
C LEU A 41 -6.44 7.75 6.21
N LYS A 42 -7.36 8.56 6.72
CA LYS A 42 -8.31 8.14 7.74
C LYS A 42 -9.72 8.20 7.16
N SER A 43 -10.45 7.11 7.33
CA SER A 43 -11.87 7.05 6.96
C SER A 43 -12.71 6.87 8.19
N SER A 44 -13.81 7.61 8.29
CA SER A 44 -14.74 7.48 9.38
C SER A 44 -16.13 7.85 8.90
N ASN A 45 -17.14 7.38 9.64
CA ASN A 45 -18.53 7.76 9.38
C ASN A 45 -18.86 8.99 10.23
N SER A 46 -19.18 10.11 9.58
CA SER A 46 -19.46 11.37 10.26
C SER A 46 -20.82 11.39 10.97
N LEU A 47 -21.71 10.45 10.63
CA LEU A 47 -23.04 10.39 11.20
C LEU A 47 -23.14 9.42 12.38
N THR A 48 -22.30 8.42 12.44
CA THR A 48 -22.31 7.42 13.51
C THR A 48 -20.89 7.13 13.96
N ASN A 49 -20.76 6.57 15.17
CA ASN A 49 -19.46 6.14 15.68
C ASN A 49 -19.15 4.69 15.32
N TYR A 50 -19.96 4.09 14.47
CA TYR A 50 -19.77 2.71 14.07
C TYR A 50 -19.92 2.57 12.55
N PRO A 51 -18.96 1.97 11.88
CA PRO A 51 -17.69 1.52 12.47
C PRO A 51 -16.82 2.71 12.86
N GLY A 52 -15.88 2.49 13.79
CA GLY A 52 -14.97 3.54 14.21
C GLY A 52 -14.02 3.98 13.11
N PRO A 53 -13.22 5.02 13.33
CA PRO A 53 -12.27 5.50 12.32
C PRO A 53 -11.25 4.43 11.99
N LYS A 54 -10.90 4.37 10.69
CA LYS A 54 -9.91 3.42 10.18
C LYS A 54 -8.85 4.15 9.37
N TYR A 55 -7.61 3.75 9.57
CA TYR A 55 -6.52 4.23 8.73
C TYR A 55 -6.34 3.28 7.56
N LYS A 56 -6.29 3.84 6.36
CA LYS A 56 -6.17 3.06 5.15
C LYS A 56 -4.74 3.06 4.66
N LYS A 57 -4.41 2.00 3.95
CA LYS A 57 -3.08 1.81 3.38
C LYS A 57 -2.85 2.79 2.24
N THR A 58 -1.67 3.42 2.22
CA THR A 58 -1.29 4.37 1.17
C THR A 58 -0.07 3.91 0.36
N SER A 59 0.49 2.75 0.69
CA SER A 59 1.63 2.20 -0.04
C SER A 59 1.34 0.77 -0.45
N PHE A 60 1.86 0.38 -1.62
CA PHE A 60 1.55 -0.91 -2.23
C PHE A 60 2.75 -1.45 -2.97
N SER A 61 2.88 -2.77 -3.05
CA SER A 61 3.86 -3.40 -3.93
C SER A 61 3.37 -3.50 -5.38
N ASN A 62 2.12 -3.15 -5.63
CA ASN A 62 1.51 -3.18 -6.95
C ASN A 62 1.19 -1.75 -7.41
N PRO A 63 1.78 -1.29 -8.53
CA PRO A 63 1.54 0.08 -9.00
C PRO A 63 0.09 0.37 -9.36
N GLY A 64 -0.65 -0.63 -9.84
CA GLY A 64 -2.06 -0.45 -10.18
C GLY A 64 -2.90 0.01 -9.00
N HIS A 65 -2.67 -0.58 -7.83
CA HIS A 65 -3.39 -0.19 -6.62
C HIS A 65 -3.06 1.25 -6.20
N ALA A 66 -1.79 1.64 -6.32
CA ALA A 66 -1.38 3.00 -5.99
C ALA A 66 -2.02 4.03 -6.94
N HIS A 67 -2.01 3.73 -8.23
CA HIS A 67 -2.63 4.63 -9.22
C HIS A 67 -4.14 4.76 -9.00
N ASN A 68 -4.82 3.66 -8.68
CA ASN A 68 -6.25 3.69 -8.40
C ASN A 68 -6.57 4.54 -7.18
N LEU A 69 -5.75 4.43 -6.13
CA LEU A 69 -5.95 5.24 -4.93
C LEU A 69 -5.71 6.72 -5.22
N ALA A 70 -4.62 7.05 -5.92
CA ALA A 70 -4.31 8.43 -6.25
C ALA A 70 -5.43 9.06 -7.07
N LYS A 71 -5.93 8.35 -8.06
CA LYS A 71 -7.04 8.82 -8.89
C LYS A 71 -8.30 9.04 -8.07
N LYS A 72 -8.62 8.09 -7.20
CA LYS A 72 -9.79 8.18 -6.33
C LYS A 72 -9.71 9.41 -5.43
N LEU A 73 -8.55 9.67 -4.84
CA LEU A 73 -8.37 10.79 -3.93
C LEU A 73 -8.39 12.13 -4.69
N ASN A 74 -7.77 12.18 -5.87
CA ASN A 74 -7.83 13.38 -6.69
C ASN A 74 -9.27 13.70 -7.11
N ASP A 75 -10.06 12.70 -7.47
CA ASP A 75 -11.45 12.89 -7.82
C ASP A 75 -12.28 13.30 -6.60
N LEU A 76 -12.04 12.67 -5.45
CA LEU A 76 -12.79 12.92 -4.23
C LEU A 76 -12.57 14.34 -3.70
N PHE A 77 -11.32 14.82 -3.74
CA PHE A 77 -10.98 16.15 -3.23
C PHE A 77 -10.87 17.21 -4.33
N ASP A 78 -11.20 16.84 -5.57
CA ASP A 78 -11.19 17.73 -6.73
C ASP A 78 -9.87 18.49 -6.86
N CYS A 79 -8.78 17.71 -6.92
CA CYS A 79 -7.44 18.27 -7.01
C CYS A 79 -6.54 17.36 -7.85
N ASN A 80 -5.27 17.74 -8.03
CA ASN A 80 -4.27 16.97 -8.73
C ASN A 80 -3.01 16.78 -7.87
N ASP A 81 -3.17 16.84 -6.54
CA ASP A 81 -2.03 16.87 -5.63
C ASP A 81 -1.59 15.49 -5.16
N PHE A 82 -2.39 14.45 -5.41
CA PHE A 82 -2.04 13.09 -5.05
C PHE A 82 -1.29 12.42 -6.20
N LEU A 83 -0.04 12.04 -5.93
CA LEU A 83 0.86 11.47 -6.92
C LEU A 83 1.36 10.11 -6.46
N VAL A 84 1.67 9.24 -7.44
CA VAL A 84 2.29 7.95 -7.13
C VAL A 84 3.82 8.10 -7.23
N ILE A 85 4.49 7.74 -6.17
CA ILE A 85 5.95 7.78 -6.09
C ILE A 85 6.47 6.35 -6.00
N ARG A 86 7.46 6.02 -6.83
CA ARG A 86 8.11 4.71 -6.77
C ARG A 86 9.31 4.79 -5.83
N LEU A 87 9.31 3.93 -4.81
CA LEU A 87 10.36 3.90 -3.80
C LEU A 87 11.11 2.57 -3.90
N THR A 88 12.39 2.64 -4.20
CA THR A 88 13.24 1.44 -4.35
C THR A 88 14.25 1.30 -3.22
N THR A 89 14.57 2.37 -2.55
CA THR A 89 15.53 2.40 -1.45
C THR A 89 15.00 3.25 -0.33
N GLY A 90 15.62 3.13 0.82
CA GLY A 90 15.25 3.91 1.98
C GLY A 90 16.29 3.72 3.08
N ASP A 91 16.03 4.35 4.19
CA ASP A 91 16.91 4.26 5.35
C ASP A 91 16.43 3.14 6.27
N VAL A 92 17.37 2.38 6.79
CA VAL A 92 17.07 1.39 7.81
C VAL A 92 16.80 2.13 9.12
N VAL A 93 15.61 1.89 9.69
CA VAL A 93 15.24 2.47 10.97
C VAL A 93 15.51 1.41 12.03
N ILE A 94 16.35 1.76 12.99
CA ILE A 94 16.68 0.87 14.09
C ILE A 94 15.81 1.22 15.28
N GLU A 95 15.06 0.25 15.75
CA GLU A 95 14.23 0.42 16.93
C GLU A 95 15.10 0.30 18.19
N GLU A 96 15.03 1.28 19.08
CA GLU A 96 15.78 1.28 20.32
C GLU A 96 14.97 0.72 21.48
#